data_d65d374ebebf5c196e2644c456205cd3
#
_entry.id   d65d374ebebf5c196e2644c456205cd3
#
_cell.length_a   1.000
_cell.length_b   1.000
_cell.length_c   1.000
_cell.angle_alpha   90.00
_cell.angle_beta   90.00
_cell.angle_gamma   90.00
#
_symmetry.space_group_name_H-M   'P 1'
#
loop_
_entity.id
_entity.type
_entity.pdbx_description
1 polymer ?
#
loop_
_entity_poly.entity_id
_entity_poly.type
_entity_poly.pdbx_seq_one_letter_code
_entity_poly.pdbx_strand_id
1 'polypeptide(L)'
;DDFFIGYEKVREEGEKRGLKVFFGFEYSYRGTDFLVYGMGREFLKAHPGLLSLGTRAFLSLARESGALTVQAHPYREADYIDHIRLYPSDAEGMETINAARDERCNRLADILADEYALLKTGGSDIHVSSQKFLSGVETETLLESIEALVEAVRAGRAKPFLQENRFGR
;
A
#
# COMPACT_ATOMS: atom_id res chain seq x y z
N ASP A 1 -14.11 16.11 -2.23
CA ASP A 1 -14.21 15.67 -3.63
C ASP A 1 -12.85 15.62 -4.34
N ASP A 2 -11.89 16.48 -4.00
CA ASP A 2 -10.56 16.51 -4.64
C ASP A 2 -9.72 15.25 -4.38
N PHE A 3 -9.95 14.58 -3.27
CA PHE A 3 -9.22 13.35 -2.87
C PHE A 3 -9.33 12.21 -3.90
N PHE A 4 -10.42 12.14 -4.67
CA PHE A 4 -10.66 11.09 -5.65
C PHE A 4 -10.31 11.44 -7.09
N ILE A 5 -10.03 12.70 -7.40
CA ILE A 5 -9.78 13.17 -8.78
C ILE A 5 -8.60 12.43 -9.42
N GLY A 6 -7.53 12.21 -8.67
CA GLY A 6 -6.36 11.47 -9.14
C GLY A 6 -6.71 10.04 -9.56
N TYR A 7 -7.43 9.34 -8.71
CA TYR A 7 -7.89 7.98 -8.99
C TYR A 7 -8.77 7.90 -10.25
N GLU A 8 -9.75 8.80 -10.39
CA GLU A 8 -10.67 8.79 -11.54
C GLU A 8 -9.93 8.96 -12.86
N LYS A 9 -8.97 9.90 -12.91
CA LYS A 9 -8.13 10.11 -14.10
C LYS A 9 -7.28 8.90 -14.45
N VAL A 10 -6.65 8.28 -13.44
CA VAL A 10 -5.83 7.08 -13.65
C VAL A 10 -6.70 5.90 -14.08
N ARG A 11 -7.89 5.74 -13.53
CA ARG A 11 -8.85 4.70 -13.92
C ARG A 11 -9.26 4.85 -15.39
N GLU A 12 -9.67 6.04 -15.80
CA GLU A 12 -10.04 6.32 -17.20
C GLU A 12 -8.91 6.03 -18.18
N GLU A 13 -7.67 6.39 -17.82
CA GLU A 13 -6.50 6.13 -18.66
C GLU A 13 -6.13 4.64 -18.67
N GLY A 14 -6.29 3.96 -17.54
CA GLY A 14 -6.10 2.51 -17.42
C GLY A 14 -7.08 1.73 -18.31
N GLU A 15 -8.35 2.09 -18.29
CA GLU A 15 -9.39 1.47 -19.14
C GLU A 15 -9.04 1.56 -20.63
N LYS A 16 -8.56 2.71 -21.11
CA LYS A 16 -8.10 2.92 -22.49
C LYS A 16 -6.93 2.00 -22.87
N ARG A 17 -6.15 1.56 -21.89
CA ARG A 17 -4.97 0.70 -22.07
C ARG A 17 -5.22 -0.76 -21.72
N GLY A 18 -6.45 -1.13 -21.39
CA GLY A 18 -6.81 -2.48 -20.95
C GLY A 18 -6.28 -2.85 -19.58
N LEU A 19 -5.98 -1.85 -18.72
CA LEU A 19 -5.53 -2.05 -17.35
C LEU A 19 -6.69 -1.83 -16.38
N LYS A 20 -6.82 -2.70 -15.40
CA LYS A 20 -7.74 -2.52 -14.27
C LYS A 20 -7.08 -1.64 -13.21
N VAL A 21 -7.77 -0.61 -12.77
CA VAL A 21 -7.30 0.30 -11.74
C VAL A 21 -8.25 0.22 -10.55
N PHE A 22 -7.74 -0.24 -9.42
CA PHE A 22 -8.49 -0.36 -8.18
C PHE A 22 -8.21 0.83 -7.27
N PHE A 23 -9.21 1.21 -6.48
CA PHE A 23 -9.06 2.28 -5.50
C PHE A 23 -8.34 1.77 -4.26
N GLY A 24 -7.34 2.51 -3.82
CA GLY A 24 -6.70 2.44 -2.53
C GLY A 24 -6.19 3.83 -2.16
N PHE A 25 -5.81 4.02 -0.92
CA PHE A 25 -5.21 5.27 -0.48
C PHE A 25 -4.12 5.04 0.56
N GLU A 26 -3.28 6.04 0.74
CA GLU A 26 -2.26 6.07 1.77
C GLU A 26 -2.73 6.96 2.91
N TYR A 27 -2.80 6.39 4.12
CA TYR A 27 -2.99 7.12 5.36
C TYR A 27 -1.64 7.45 5.96
N SER A 28 -1.36 8.74 6.17
CA SER A 28 -0.10 9.24 6.70
C SER A 28 -0.28 9.86 8.08
N TYR A 29 0.55 9.44 9.03
CA TYR A 29 0.58 10.03 10.36
C TYR A 29 2.01 10.15 10.89
N ARG A 30 2.50 11.39 11.05
CA ARG A 30 3.85 11.69 11.57
C ARG A 30 4.97 10.96 10.86
N GLY A 31 4.92 10.89 9.53
CA GLY A 31 5.93 10.23 8.71
C GLY A 31 5.86 8.71 8.68
N THR A 32 4.79 8.14 9.22
CA THR A 32 4.48 6.71 9.09
C THR A 32 3.26 6.55 8.20
N ASP A 33 3.35 5.71 7.20
CA ASP A 33 2.35 5.59 6.16
C ASP A 33 1.77 4.17 6.10
N PHE A 34 0.48 4.08 5.75
CA PHE A 34 -0.24 2.82 5.63
C PHE A 34 -1.04 2.82 4.33
N LEU A 35 -0.82 1.79 3.52
CA LEU A 35 -1.66 1.51 2.36
C LEU A 35 -2.95 0.85 2.83
N VAL A 36 -4.08 1.36 2.33
CA VAL A 36 -5.42 0.92 2.73
C VAL A 36 -6.19 0.46 1.49
N TYR A 37 -6.62 -0.79 1.53
CA TYR A 37 -7.34 -1.44 0.45
C TYR A 37 -8.70 -1.96 0.92
N GLY A 38 -9.74 -1.76 0.11
CA GLY A 38 -11.11 -2.20 0.42
C GLY A 38 -11.94 -1.18 1.21
N MET A 39 -11.38 -0.01 1.55
CA MET A 39 -12.13 1.10 2.13
C MET A 39 -12.50 2.08 1.02
N GLY A 40 -13.72 2.01 0.52
CA GLY A 40 -14.17 2.75 -0.64
C GLY A 40 -14.63 4.19 -0.34
N ARG A 41 -15.00 4.91 -1.42
CA ARG A 41 -15.43 6.33 -1.41
C ARG A 41 -16.58 6.58 -0.42
N GLU A 42 -17.59 5.74 -0.40
CA GLU A 42 -18.77 5.97 0.44
C GLU A 42 -18.43 5.85 1.93
N PHE A 43 -17.55 4.92 2.29
CA PHE A 43 -17.05 4.82 3.66
C PHE A 43 -16.30 6.09 4.08
N LEU A 44 -15.39 6.59 3.22
CA LEU A 44 -14.62 7.81 3.50
C LEU A 44 -15.51 9.05 3.64
N LYS A 45 -16.56 9.17 2.81
CA LYS A 45 -17.54 10.26 2.91
C LYS A 45 -18.37 10.19 4.20
N ALA A 46 -18.73 8.98 4.64
CA ALA A 46 -19.47 8.79 5.88
C ALA A 46 -18.63 9.05 7.13
N HIS A 47 -17.31 9.07 7.02
CA HIS A 47 -16.38 9.25 8.13
C HIS A 47 -15.40 10.43 7.87
N PRO A 48 -15.86 11.69 7.77
CA PRO A 48 -15.03 12.82 7.36
C PRO A 48 -13.85 13.12 8.31
N GLY A 49 -13.90 12.65 9.57
CA GLY A 49 -12.83 12.77 10.56
C GLY A 49 -11.78 11.66 10.51
N LEU A 50 -11.95 10.65 9.65
CA LEU A 50 -11.14 9.43 9.62
C LEU A 50 -9.64 9.73 9.49
N LEU A 51 -9.27 10.58 8.55
CA LEU A 51 -7.87 10.91 8.26
C LEU A 51 -7.19 11.75 9.35
N SER A 52 -7.97 12.26 10.32
CA SER A 52 -7.46 13.00 11.48
C SER A 52 -7.25 12.11 12.72
N LEU A 53 -7.62 10.84 12.67
CA LEU A 53 -7.41 9.89 13.75
C LEU A 53 -5.90 9.61 13.92
N GLY A 54 -5.47 9.35 15.16
CA GLY A 54 -4.14 8.80 15.38
C GLY A 54 -4.04 7.36 14.87
N THR A 55 -2.82 6.90 14.58
CA THR A 55 -2.55 5.63 13.87
C THR A 55 -3.34 4.43 14.41
N ARG A 56 -3.30 4.16 15.71
CA ARG A 56 -3.99 2.98 16.28
C ARG A 56 -5.50 3.04 16.14
N ALA A 57 -6.09 4.21 16.37
CA ALA A 57 -7.53 4.39 16.21
C ALA A 57 -7.96 4.22 14.75
N PHE A 58 -7.16 4.73 13.82
CA PHE A 58 -7.38 4.55 12.39
C PHE A 58 -7.28 3.06 12.00
N LEU A 59 -6.21 2.36 12.39
CA LEU A 59 -6.00 0.94 12.04
C LEU A 59 -7.09 0.03 12.64
N SER A 60 -7.58 0.33 13.87
CA SER A 60 -8.70 -0.39 14.46
C SER A 60 -9.97 -0.24 13.62
N LEU A 61 -10.32 1.00 13.26
CA LEU A 61 -11.48 1.27 12.43
C LEU A 61 -11.37 0.67 11.02
N ALA A 62 -10.18 0.72 10.41
CA ALA A 62 -9.94 0.08 9.13
C ALA A 62 -10.14 -1.44 9.19
N ARG A 63 -9.63 -2.08 10.23
CA ARG A 63 -9.85 -3.51 10.49
C ARG A 63 -11.34 -3.85 10.68
N GLU A 64 -12.07 -3.08 11.48
CA GLU A 64 -13.51 -3.24 11.71
C GLU A 64 -14.33 -3.09 10.42
N SER A 65 -13.87 -2.25 9.49
CA SER A 65 -14.50 -2.08 8.16
C SER A 65 -14.19 -3.23 7.18
N GLY A 66 -13.29 -4.14 7.54
CA GLY A 66 -12.82 -5.23 6.68
C GLY A 66 -11.71 -4.83 5.71
N ALA A 67 -11.21 -3.59 5.76
CA ALA A 67 -10.10 -3.14 4.91
C ALA A 67 -8.79 -3.85 5.26
N LEU A 68 -7.97 -4.13 4.24
CA LEU A 68 -6.58 -4.56 4.42
C LEU A 68 -5.70 -3.33 4.65
N THR A 69 -4.92 -3.36 5.72
CA THR A 69 -3.93 -2.31 6.04
C THR A 69 -2.53 -2.87 5.98
N VAL A 70 -1.66 -2.18 5.27
CA VAL A 70 -0.24 -2.55 5.07
C VAL A 70 0.62 -1.37 5.47
N GLN A 71 1.56 -1.55 6.40
CA GLN A 71 2.54 -0.49 6.70
C GLN A 71 3.48 -0.34 5.51
N ALA A 72 3.45 0.84 4.87
CA ALA A 72 4.26 1.18 3.71
C ALA A 72 5.70 1.49 4.12
N HIS A 73 6.68 1.13 3.29
CA HIS A 73 8.11 1.43 3.43
C HIS A 73 8.56 1.68 4.90
N PRO A 74 8.40 0.70 5.81
CA PRO A 74 8.45 0.90 7.28
C PRO A 74 9.79 1.41 7.80
N TYR A 75 10.85 1.24 7.04
CA TYR A 75 12.21 1.71 7.37
C TYR A 75 12.65 2.92 6.55
N ARG A 76 11.69 3.70 6.00
CA ARG A 76 11.99 4.96 5.32
C ARG A 76 12.59 5.97 6.30
N GLU A 77 13.76 6.49 5.96
CA GLU A 77 14.40 7.60 6.63
C GLU A 77 14.26 8.88 5.78
N ALA A 78 13.95 10.00 6.39
CA ALA A 78 13.91 11.33 5.77
C ALA A 78 14.08 12.40 6.86
N ASP A 79 14.55 13.59 6.47
CA ASP A 79 14.86 14.68 7.41
C ASP A 79 13.67 15.14 8.27
N TYR A 80 12.44 14.92 7.78
CA TYR A 80 11.20 15.25 8.49
C TYR A 80 10.67 14.11 9.37
N ILE A 81 11.34 12.94 9.37
CA ILE A 81 10.98 11.78 10.20
C ILE A 81 11.90 11.74 11.40
N ASP A 82 11.39 12.08 12.57
CA ASP A 82 12.13 12.14 13.83
C ASP A 82 12.60 10.75 14.32
N HIS A 83 11.82 9.70 14.08
CA HIS A 83 12.18 8.30 14.34
C HIS A 83 11.29 7.34 13.56
N ILE A 84 11.80 6.14 13.31
CA ILE A 84 11.05 5.04 12.70
C ILE A 84 9.99 4.54 13.69
N ARG A 85 8.75 4.42 13.22
CA ARG A 85 7.62 3.88 13.99
C ARG A 85 7.11 2.62 13.32
N LEU A 86 7.04 1.54 14.07
CA LEU A 86 6.59 0.24 13.59
C LEU A 86 5.30 -0.18 14.31
N TYR A 87 4.34 -0.70 13.56
CA TYR A 87 3.03 -1.10 14.05
C TYR A 87 2.67 -2.56 13.71
N PRO A 88 3.56 -3.52 14.03
CA PRO A 88 3.38 -4.91 13.61
C PRO A 88 2.19 -5.61 14.28
N SER A 89 1.70 -5.09 15.42
CA SER A 89 0.53 -5.64 16.10
C SER A 89 -0.79 -4.99 15.65
N ASP A 90 -0.72 -3.89 14.92
CA ASP A 90 -1.88 -3.10 14.53
C ASP A 90 -2.19 -3.21 13.03
N ALA A 91 -1.19 -3.27 12.15
CA ALA A 91 -1.34 -3.50 10.71
C ALA A 91 -1.44 -5.01 10.40
N GLU A 92 -2.14 -5.37 9.33
CA GLU A 92 -2.22 -6.77 8.85
C GLU A 92 -1.01 -7.19 8.04
N GLY A 93 -0.41 -6.24 7.32
CA GLY A 93 0.70 -6.51 6.42
C GLY A 93 1.79 -5.44 6.48
N MET A 94 2.86 -5.75 5.76
CA MET A 94 4.03 -4.90 5.61
C MET A 94 4.48 -4.89 4.16
N GLU A 95 4.83 -3.72 3.65
CA GLU A 95 5.47 -3.58 2.36
C GLU A 95 6.94 -3.99 2.50
N THR A 96 7.23 -5.23 2.10
CA THR A 96 8.57 -5.83 2.21
C THR A 96 9.45 -5.52 1.01
N ILE A 97 8.85 -5.13 -0.12
CA ILE A 97 9.56 -4.66 -1.31
C ILE A 97 8.96 -3.34 -1.77
N ASN A 98 9.66 -2.22 -1.52
CA ASN A 98 9.34 -0.93 -2.09
C ASN A 98 10.42 -0.55 -3.11
N ALA A 99 10.00 -0.29 -4.37
CA ALA A 99 10.94 -0.03 -5.47
C ALA A 99 11.67 1.32 -5.38
N ALA A 100 11.18 2.23 -4.53
CA ALA A 100 11.81 3.53 -4.25
C ALA A 100 12.77 3.48 -3.05
N ARG A 101 12.92 2.32 -2.40
CA ARG A 101 13.79 2.13 -1.23
C ARG A 101 14.98 1.26 -1.58
N ASP A 102 16.03 1.36 -0.75
CA ASP A 102 17.21 0.53 -0.88
C ASP A 102 16.98 -0.91 -0.39
N GLU A 103 17.90 -1.80 -0.74
CA GLU A 103 17.86 -3.22 -0.37
C GLU A 103 17.86 -3.42 1.16
N ARG A 104 18.56 -2.56 1.92
CA ARG A 104 18.63 -2.64 3.37
C ARG A 104 17.25 -2.40 3.99
N CYS A 105 16.53 -1.37 3.54
CA CYS A 105 15.19 -1.06 4.02
C CYS A 105 14.22 -2.22 3.74
N ASN A 106 14.24 -2.76 2.53
CA ASN A 106 13.39 -3.87 2.12
C ASN A 106 13.72 -5.15 2.94
N ARG A 107 15.00 -5.47 3.12
CA ARG A 107 15.41 -6.62 3.93
C ARG A 107 14.97 -6.51 5.40
N LEU A 108 15.08 -5.33 6.01
CA LEU A 108 14.63 -5.12 7.39
C LEU A 108 13.10 -5.26 7.51
N ALA A 109 12.35 -4.77 6.52
CA ALA A 109 10.92 -4.96 6.45
C ALA A 109 10.52 -6.43 6.32
N ASP A 110 11.26 -7.19 5.51
CA ASP A 110 11.02 -8.62 5.29
C ASP A 110 11.27 -9.43 6.57
N ILE A 111 12.38 -9.19 7.27
CA ILE A 111 12.69 -9.81 8.57
C ILE A 111 11.59 -9.50 9.60
N LEU A 112 11.16 -8.25 9.69
CA LEU A 112 10.12 -7.86 10.64
C LEU A 112 8.78 -8.52 10.31
N ALA A 113 8.45 -8.62 9.02
CA ALA A 113 7.22 -9.29 8.59
C ALA A 113 7.22 -10.77 8.95
N ASP A 114 8.35 -11.47 8.84
CA ASP A 114 8.49 -12.87 9.26
C ASP A 114 8.34 -13.04 10.77
N GLU A 115 9.03 -12.20 11.56
CA GLU A 115 8.99 -12.28 13.02
C GLU A 115 7.57 -12.08 13.61
N TYR A 116 6.75 -11.27 12.96
CA TYR A 116 5.39 -10.98 13.38
C TYR A 116 4.31 -11.72 12.58
N ALA A 117 4.69 -12.60 11.64
CA ALA A 117 3.79 -13.32 10.74
C ALA A 117 2.84 -12.39 9.98
N LEU A 118 3.35 -11.25 9.51
CA LEU A 118 2.59 -10.26 8.74
C LEU A 118 2.45 -10.69 7.29
N LEU A 119 1.37 -10.25 6.66
CA LEU A 119 1.20 -10.36 5.21
C LEU A 119 2.26 -9.53 4.50
N LYS A 120 2.90 -10.10 3.46
CA LYS A 120 3.95 -9.42 2.70
C LYS A 120 3.38 -8.86 1.40
N THR A 121 3.69 -7.60 1.12
CA THR A 121 3.32 -6.93 -0.13
C THR A 121 4.50 -6.21 -0.76
N GLY A 122 4.31 -5.73 -1.98
CA GLY A 122 5.25 -4.86 -2.67
C GLY A 122 4.55 -3.68 -3.31
N GLY A 123 5.26 -2.57 -3.47
CA GLY A 123 4.77 -1.35 -4.10
C GLY A 123 5.88 -0.58 -4.81
N SER A 124 5.49 0.11 -5.88
CA SER A 124 6.47 0.88 -6.68
C SER A 124 6.76 2.26 -6.11
N ASP A 125 5.85 2.83 -5.33
CA ASP A 125 5.99 4.18 -4.75
C ASP A 125 6.44 5.22 -5.80
N ILE A 126 5.72 5.24 -6.95
CA ILE A 126 6.12 6.02 -8.13
C ILE A 126 5.84 7.50 -7.91
N HIS A 127 6.90 8.30 -7.90
CA HIS A 127 6.84 9.76 -7.85
C HIS A 127 7.32 10.42 -9.14
N VAL A 128 8.10 9.71 -9.96
CA VAL A 128 8.66 10.21 -11.22
C VAL A 128 8.61 9.13 -12.29
N SER A 129 8.42 9.54 -13.55
CA SER A 129 8.36 8.61 -14.69
C SER A 129 9.69 7.88 -14.97
N SER A 130 10.80 8.46 -14.54
CA SER A 130 12.15 7.90 -14.71
C SER A 130 12.55 6.90 -13.62
N GLN A 131 11.63 6.46 -12.75
CA GLN A 131 11.93 5.47 -11.72
C GLN A 131 12.46 4.17 -12.33
N LYS A 132 13.61 3.68 -11.82
CA LYS A 132 14.34 2.57 -12.41
C LYS A 132 13.72 1.20 -12.15
N PHE A 133 13.02 1.05 -11.04
CA PHE A 133 12.41 -0.21 -10.63
C PHE A 133 10.93 -0.05 -10.40
N LEU A 134 10.20 -1.14 -10.66
CA LEU A 134 8.79 -1.31 -10.33
C LEU A 134 8.65 -2.47 -9.36
N SER A 135 7.73 -2.37 -8.45
CA SER A 135 7.34 -3.43 -7.52
C SER A 135 5.82 -3.52 -7.40
N GLY A 136 5.35 -4.61 -6.91
CA GLY A 136 3.96 -4.91 -6.68
C GLY A 136 3.80 -6.31 -6.15
N VAL A 137 2.62 -6.89 -6.35
CA VAL A 137 2.37 -8.30 -6.05
C VAL A 137 2.00 -9.06 -7.33
N GLU A 138 2.52 -10.25 -7.47
CA GLU A 138 2.20 -11.20 -8.54
C GLU A 138 1.19 -12.22 -8.03
N THR A 139 0.18 -12.53 -8.85
CA THR A 139 -0.86 -13.52 -8.58
C THR A 139 -0.99 -14.48 -9.76
N GLU A 140 -1.36 -15.74 -9.50
CA GLU A 140 -1.56 -16.74 -10.55
C GLU A 140 -2.78 -16.47 -11.43
N THR A 141 -3.75 -15.71 -10.90
CA THR A 141 -5.00 -15.39 -11.60
C THR A 141 -5.18 -13.90 -11.73
N LEU A 142 -5.82 -13.46 -12.83
CA LEU A 142 -6.18 -12.06 -13.01
C LEU A 142 -7.15 -11.61 -11.91
N LEU A 143 -6.83 -10.50 -11.27
CA LEU A 143 -7.69 -9.90 -10.25
C LEU A 143 -8.75 -9.01 -10.93
N GLU A 144 -10.00 -9.22 -10.56
CA GLU A 144 -11.13 -8.50 -11.16
C GLU A 144 -11.62 -7.33 -10.31
N SER A 145 -11.27 -7.30 -9.01
CA SER A 145 -11.70 -6.27 -8.07
C SER A 145 -10.70 -6.05 -6.94
N ILE A 146 -10.89 -4.99 -6.16
CA ILE A 146 -10.08 -4.73 -4.98
C ILE A 146 -10.29 -5.79 -3.90
N GLU A 147 -11.48 -6.35 -3.77
CA GLU A 147 -11.81 -7.43 -2.84
C GLU A 147 -11.03 -8.70 -3.20
N ALA A 148 -10.90 -8.99 -4.51
CA ALA A 148 -10.10 -10.11 -4.99
C ALA A 148 -8.61 -9.92 -4.65
N LEU A 149 -8.07 -8.69 -4.74
CA LEU A 149 -6.71 -8.37 -4.30
C LEU A 149 -6.55 -8.61 -2.78
N VAL A 150 -7.46 -8.06 -1.98
CA VAL A 150 -7.44 -8.22 -0.52
C VAL A 150 -7.48 -9.69 -0.13
N GLU A 151 -8.37 -10.47 -0.76
CA GLU A 151 -8.46 -11.91 -0.52
C GLU A 151 -7.18 -12.65 -0.94
N ALA A 152 -6.60 -12.33 -2.10
CA ALA A 152 -5.37 -12.97 -2.58
C ALA A 152 -4.20 -12.71 -1.63
N VAL A 153 -4.05 -11.47 -1.12
CA VAL A 153 -3.03 -11.12 -0.14
C VAL A 153 -3.25 -11.88 1.18
N ARG A 154 -4.46 -11.86 1.72
CA ARG A 154 -4.79 -12.57 2.99
C ARG A 154 -4.60 -14.08 2.89
N ALA A 155 -4.83 -14.65 1.71
CA ALA A 155 -4.64 -16.08 1.46
C ALA A 155 -3.19 -16.46 1.10
N GLY A 156 -2.24 -15.51 1.10
CA GLY A 156 -0.84 -15.77 0.73
C GLY A 156 -0.64 -16.11 -0.76
N ARG A 157 -1.61 -15.79 -1.63
CA ARG A 157 -1.55 -16.03 -3.08
C ARG A 157 -1.00 -14.84 -3.88
N ALA A 158 -0.68 -13.75 -3.22
CA ALA A 158 -0.06 -12.55 -3.79
C ALA A 158 1.40 -12.47 -3.29
N LYS A 159 2.37 -12.55 -4.21
CA LYS A 159 3.80 -12.56 -3.86
C LYS A 159 4.47 -11.25 -4.28
N PRO A 160 5.19 -10.57 -3.37
CA PRO A 160 5.95 -9.37 -3.73
C PRO A 160 6.99 -9.66 -4.81
N PHE A 161 7.19 -8.71 -5.73
CA PHE A 161 8.23 -8.77 -6.75
C PHE A 161 8.93 -7.42 -6.91
N LEU A 162 10.12 -7.44 -7.49
CA LEU A 162 10.88 -6.28 -7.95
C LEU A 162 11.38 -6.53 -9.36
N GLN A 163 11.19 -5.56 -10.27
CA GLN A 163 11.68 -5.65 -11.64
C GLN A 163 12.19 -4.30 -12.16
N GLU A 164 13.06 -4.32 -13.17
CA GLU A 164 13.47 -3.10 -13.86
C GLU A 164 12.30 -2.46 -14.61
N ASN A 165 12.19 -1.14 -14.51
CA ASN A 165 11.23 -0.36 -15.27
C ASN A 165 11.71 -0.20 -16.72
N ARG A 166 11.15 -1.00 -17.62
CA ARG A 166 11.47 -0.94 -19.06
C ARG A 166 10.77 0.20 -19.80
N PHE A 167 9.87 0.92 -19.14
CA PHE A 167 9.05 1.99 -19.72
C PHE A 167 9.51 3.39 -19.29
N GLY A 168 10.35 3.50 -18.27
CA GLY A 168 10.92 4.75 -17.78
C GLY A 168 12.09 5.20 -18.68
N ARG A 169 11.78 5.91 -19.77
CA ARG A 169 12.76 6.64 -20.58
C ARG A 169 12.42 8.11 -20.62
#